data_97575ef53d93a9260d35511d1ce1ec4d
#
_entry.id   97575ef53d93a9260d35511d1ce1ec4d
#
_cell.length_a   1.000
_cell.length_b   1.000
_cell.length_c   1.000
_cell.angle_alpha   90.00
_cell.angle_beta   90.00
_cell.angle_gamma   90.00
#
_symmetry.space_group_name_H-M   'P 1'
#
loop_
_entity.id
_entity.type
_entity.pdbx_description
1 polymer ?
#
loop_
_entity_poly.entity_id
_entity_poly.type
_entity_poly.pdbx_seq_one_letter_code
_entity_poly.pdbx_strand_id
1 'polypeptide(L)'
;MSEYAGLLIKCKERYLLCKRAEGAAYPGTWSVPGGGVKSTEEPEEAAVRETLEETQIPIHVEDTAHITTMTGSAHDGGNFHLYMTEIVDELRPILDFEHEASGWFTLKNLPSPMGPGLQDVVLKIEKTS
;
A
#
# COMPACT_ATOMS: atom_id res chain seq x y z
N MET A 1 -19.09 -6.58 -6.20
CA MET A 1 -18.16 -6.18 -5.13
C MET A 1 -17.01 -5.39 -5.74
N SER A 2 -16.50 -4.41 -5.01
CA SER A 2 -15.44 -3.57 -5.51
C SER A 2 -14.08 -4.26 -5.41
N GLU A 3 -13.17 -3.86 -6.30
CA GLU A 3 -11.78 -4.29 -6.28
C GLU A 3 -10.91 -3.13 -5.86
N TYR A 4 -9.91 -3.42 -5.04
CA TYR A 4 -8.97 -2.44 -4.52
C TYR A 4 -7.55 -2.93 -4.77
N ALA A 5 -6.61 -1.99 -4.89
CA ALA A 5 -5.21 -2.33 -5.10
C ALA A 5 -4.31 -1.36 -4.35
N GLY A 6 -3.19 -1.86 -3.87
CA GLY A 6 -2.21 -1.05 -3.18
C GLY A 6 -0.80 -1.46 -3.54
N LEU A 7 0.15 -0.58 -3.23
CA LEU A 7 1.55 -0.77 -3.58
C LEU A 7 2.44 -0.63 -2.35
N LEU A 8 3.17 -1.71 -2.04
CA LEU A 8 4.17 -1.70 -1.00
C LEU A 8 5.51 -1.31 -1.63
N ILE A 9 6.05 -0.17 -1.24
CA ILE A 9 7.33 0.31 -1.77
C ILE A 9 8.44 -0.04 -0.78
N LYS A 10 9.42 -0.81 -1.27
CA LYS A 10 10.58 -1.20 -0.49
C LYS A 10 11.80 -0.39 -0.93
N CYS A 11 12.57 0.10 0.05
CA CYS A 11 13.87 0.71 -0.19
C CYS A 11 14.84 0.09 0.80
N LYS A 12 15.76 -0.74 0.28
CA LYS A 12 16.70 -1.50 1.12
C LYS A 12 15.91 -2.37 2.09
N GLU A 13 15.98 -2.12 3.38
CA GLU A 13 15.29 -2.92 4.41
C GLU A 13 14.02 -2.25 4.94
N ARG A 14 13.62 -1.11 4.36
CA ARG A 14 12.50 -0.34 4.87
C ARG A 14 11.36 -0.30 3.87
N TYR A 15 10.15 -0.18 4.41
CA TYR A 15 8.92 -0.14 3.65
C TYR A 15 8.18 1.15 3.93
N LEU A 16 7.62 1.75 2.88
CA LEU A 16 6.82 2.96 3.02
C LEU A 16 5.42 2.61 3.49
N LEU A 17 5.01 3.19 4.61
CA LEU A 17 3.65 3.08 5.11
C LEU A 17 3.11 4.48 5.39
N CYS A 18 1.80 4.61 5.21
CA CYS A 18 1.10 5.88 5.40
C CYS A 18 -0.01 5.71 6.42
N LYS A 19 -0.16 6.68 7.31
CA LYS A 19 -1.21 6.66 8.33
C LYS A 19 -2.47 7.29 7.77
N ARG A 20 -3.58 6.58 7.86
CA ARG A 20 -4.85 7.03 7.32
C ARG A 20 -5.45 8.13 8.19
N ALA A 21 -5.95 9.19 7.53
CA ALA A 21 -6.51 10.35 8.19
C ALA A 21 -7.94 10.09 8.66
N GLU A 22 -8.44 10.96 9.52
CA GLU A 22 -9.85 11.00 9.88
C GLU A 22 -10.69 11.20 8.62
N GLY A 23 -11.78 10.46 8.49
CA GLY A 23 -12.64 10.53 7.31
C GLY A 23 -12.30 9.52 6.23
N ALA A 24 -11.11 8.93 6.25
CA ALA A 24 -10.76 7.82 5.37
C ALA A 24 -11.22 6.50 5.99
N ALA A 25 -11.26 5.43 5.20
CA ALA A 25 -11.55 4.10 5.75
C ALA A 25 -10.44 3.69 6.71
N TYR A 26 -10.79 3.01 7.79
CA TYR A 26 -9.86 2.57 8.84
C TYR A 26 -8.95 3.70 9.33
N PRO A 27 -9.53 4.82 9.82
CA PRO A 27 -8.72 5.97 10.23
C PRO A 27 -7.75 5.62 11.35
N GLY A 28 -6.58 6.27 11.31
CA GLY A 28 -5.53 6.03 12.31
C GLY A 28 -4.70 4.78 12.11
N THR A 29 -5.00 3.95 11.12
CA THR A 29 -4.20 2.77 10.83
C THR A 29 -3.13 3.07 9.79
N TRP A 30 -2.02 2.34 9.85
CA TRP A 30 -0.93 2.43 8.89
C TRP A 30 -1.12 1.41 7.78
N SER A 31 -0.99 1.84 6.55
CA SER A 31 -1.24 1.01 5.40
C SER A 31 -0.38 1.43 4.22
N VAL A 32 -0.44 0.66 3.15
CA VAL A 32 0.19 1.03 1.88
C VAL A 32 -0.71 2.02 1.15
N PRO A 33 -0.15 2.89 0.28
CA PRO A 33 -1.00 3.68 -0.61
C PRO A 33 -1.79 2.77 -1.53
N GLY A 34 -3.04 3.15 -1.80
CA GLY A 34 -3.91 2.35 -2.65
C GLY A 34 -5.34 2.84 -2.63
N GLY A 35 -6.18 2.21 -3.43
CA GLY A 35 -7.58 2.56 -3.54
C GLY A 35 -8.32 1.72 -4.55
N GLY A 36 -9.48 2.19 -4.98
CA GLY A 36 -10.36 1.46 -5.88
C GLY A 36 -9.82 1.28 -7.28
N VAL A 37 -10.02 0.10 -7.83
CA VAL A 37 -9.69 -0.21 -9.23
C VAL A 37 -10.83 0.25 -10.10
N LYS A 38 -10.52 1.05 -11.14
CA LYS A 38 -11.51 1.50 -12.10
C LYS A 38 -11.84 0.39 -13.09
N SER A 39 -13.03 0.46 -13.69
CA SER A 39 -13.48 -0.58 -14.63
C SER A 39 -12.59 -0.70 -15.87
N THR A 40 -11.85 0.34 -16.19
CA THR A 40 -11.00 0.40 -17.38
C THR A 40 -9.52 0.14 -17.10
N GLU A 41 -9.17 -0.23 -15.86
CA GLU A 41 -7.76 -0.47 -15.52
C GLU A 41 -7.57 -1.82 -14.86
N GLU A 42 -6.33 -2.32 -14.94
CA GLU A 42 -5.93 -3.51 -14.22
C GLU A 42 -5.54 -3.15 -12.77
N PRO A 43 -5.59 -4.10 -11.82
CA PRO A 43 -5.22 -3.79 -10.44
C PRO A 43 -3.82 -3.19 -10.27
N GLU A 44 -2.81 -3.64 -11.00
CA GLU A 44 -1.46 -3.07 -10.93
C GLU A 44 -1.43 -1.62 -11.40
N GLU A 45 -2.27 -1.27 -12.38
CA GLU A 45 -2.39 0.11 -12.85
C GLU A 45 -3.02 0.98 -11.78
N ALA A 46 -4.04 0.45 -11.10
CA ALA A 46 -4.70 1.16 -9.99
C ALA A 46 -3.72 1.40 -8.84
N ALA A 47 -2.92 0.39 -8.49
CA ALA A 47 -1.94 0.51 -7.42
C ALA A 47 -0.94 1.65 -7.71
N VAL A 48 -0.45 1.72 -8.94
CA VAL A 48 0.49 2.76 -9.35
C VAL A 48 -0.19 4.14 -9.38
N ARG A 49 -1.38 4.22 -9.93
CA ARG A 49 -2.12 5.48 -10.01
C ARG A 49 -2.44 6.04 -8.63
N GLU A 50 -2.96 5.20 -7.74
CA GLU A 50 -3.29 5.61 -6.37
C GLU A 50 -2.05 6.03 -5.60
N THR A 51 -0.92 5.34 -5.82
CA THR A 51 0.33 5.71 -5.17
C THR A 51 0.77 7.11 -5.60
N LEU A 52 0.68 7.42 -6.89
CA LEU A 52 1.03 8.74 -7.39
C LEU A 52 0.10 9.81 -6.82
N GLU A 53 -1.21 9.54 -6.78
CA GLU A 53 -2.18 10.48 -6.24
C GLU A 53 -1.95 10.76 -4.75
N GLU A 54 -1.62 9.72 -3.98
CA GLU A 54 -1.56 9.82 -2.52
C GLU A 54 -0.19 10.20 -1.98
N THR A 55 0.89 9.97 -2.73
CA THR A 55 2.25 10.21 -2.25
C THR A 55 3.11 11.04 -3.20
N GLN A 56 2.67 11.26 -4.42
CA GLN A 56 3.44 11.91 -5.49
C GLN A 56 4.68 11.11 -5.90
N ILE A 57 4.74 9.83 -5.56
CA ILE A 57 5.85 8.96 -5.98
C ILE A 57 5.44 8.24 -7.27
N PRO A 58 6.15 8.50 -8.38
CA PRO A 58 5.86 7.83 -9.65
C PRO A 58 6.53 6.46 -9.70
N ILE A 59 5.76 5.44 -10.05
CA ILE A 59 6.26 4.08 -10.23
C ILE A 59 5.73 3.59 -11.58
N HIS A 60 6.55 2.86 -12.32
CA HIS A 60 6.13 2.24 -13.57
C HIS A 60 5.46 0.90 -13.28
N VAL A 61 4.36 0.62 -13.99
CA VAL A 61 3.60 -0.63 -13.81
C VAL A 61 4.49 -1.86 -14.01
N GLU A 62 5.39 -1.82 -14.99
CA GLU A 62 6.29 -2.93 -15.28
C GLU A 62 7.31 -3.20 -14.17
N ASP A 63 7.45 -2.28 -13.22
CA ASP A 63 8.36 -2.46 -12.09
C ASP A 63 7.63 -3.00 -10.85
N THR A 64 6.37 -3.39 -10.99
CA THR A 64 5.59 -3.95 -9.88
C THR A 64 5.46 -5.45 -10.01
N ALA A 65 5.35 -6.12 -8.85
CA ALA A 65 5.11 -7.55 -8.79
C ALA A 65 3.95 -7.83 -7.84
N HIS A 66 3.03 -8.71 -8.25
CA HIS A 66 1.91 -9.12 -7.41
C HIS A 66 2.41 -9.94 -6.22
N ILE A 67 1.97 -9.58 -5.04
CA ILE A 67 2.33 -10.30 -3.80
C ILE A 67 1.21 -11.24 -3.39
N THR A 68 0.00 -10.70 -3.23
CA THR A 68 -1.15 -11.50 -2.80
C THR A 68 -2.45 -10.76 -3.09
N THR A 69 -3.54 -11.50 -3.06
CA THR A 69 -4.88 -10.93 -3.08
C THR A 69 -5.59 -11.35 -1.80
N MET A 70 -6.00 -10.36 -1.02
CA MET A 70 -6.76 -10.61 0.21
C MET A 70 -8.24 -10.57 -0.12
N THR A 71 -8.84 -11.74 -0.23
CA THR A 71 -10.22 -11.91 -0.66
C THR A 71 -11.18 -11.48 0.45
N GLY A 72 -12.15 -10.63 0.10
CA GLY A 72 -13.18 -10.20 1.05
C GLY A 72 -12.69 -9.30 2.17
N SER A 73 -11.45 -8.82 2.10
CA SER A 73 -10.83 -8.06 3.20
C SER A 73 -11.09 -6.56 3.16
N ALA A 74 -11.57 -6.04 2.04
CA ALA A 74 -11.83 -4.62 1.92
C ALA A 74 -13.04 -4.23 2.77
N HIS A 75 -13.14 -2.94 3.12
CA HIS A 75 -14.19 -2.43 4.02
C HIS A 75 -15.60 -2.70 3.51
N ASP A 76 -15.78 -2.89 2.21
CA ASP A 76 -17.08 -3.21 1.61
C ASP A 76 -17.23 -4.70 1.24
N GLY A 77 -16.30 -5.54 1.70
CA GLY A 77 -16.28 -6.97 1.37
C GLY A 77 -15.61 -7.31 0.05
N GLY A 78 -15.05 -6.32 -0.64
CA GLY A 78 -14.32 -6.53 -1.88
C GLY A 78 -12.94 -7.12 -1.67
N ASN A 79 -12.21 -7.32 -2.76
CA ASN A 79 -10.87 -7.88 -2.72
C ASN A 79 -9.81 -6.79 -2.74
N PHE A 80 -8.68 -7.04 -2.06
CA PHE A 80 -7.55 -6.13 -2.05
C PHE A 80 -6.34 -6.83 -2.68
N HIS A 81 -5.83 -6.26 -3.78
CA HIS A 81 -4.67 -6.78 -4.50
C HIS A 81 -3.43 -6.00 -4.09
N LEU A 82 -2.45 -6.70 -3.52
CA LEU A 82 -1.21 -6.07 -3.05
C LEU A 82 -0.08 -6.33 -4.03
N TYR A 83 0.56 -5.24 -4.44
CA TYR A 83 1.74 -5.26 -5.30
C TYR A 83 2.94 -4.69 -4.55
N MET A 84 4.14 -5.00 -5.02
CA MET A 84 5.38 -4.48 -4.44
C MET A 84 6.30 -3.97 -5.53
N THR A 85 7.06 -2.94 -5.20
CA THR A 85 8.16 -2.44 -6.02
C THR A 85 9.33 -2.11 -5.11
N GLU A 86 10.51 -2.02 -5.70
CA GLU A 86 11.72 -1.67 -4.95
C GLU A 86 12.36 -0.46 -5.60
N ILE A 87 12.76 0.52 -4.77
CA ILE A 87 13.42 1.75 -5.22
C ILE A 87 14.76 1.89 -4.52
N VAL A 88 15.65 2.72 -5.09
CA VAL A 88 17.02 2.84 -4.58
C VAL A 88 17.18 3.88 -3.48
N ASP A 89 16.35 4.91 -3.45
CA ASP A 89 16.42 5.99 -2.47
C ASP A 89 15.08 6.16 -1.76
N GLU A 90 15.12 6.42 -0.44
CA GLU A 90 13.90 6.74 0.30
C GLU A 90 13.40 8.12 -0.12
N LEU A 91 12.31 8.11 -0.87
CA LEU A 91 11.67 9.35 -1.32
C LEU A 91 10.76 9.86 -0.21
N ARG A 92 10.61 11.18 -0.15
CA ARG A 92 9.72 11.80 0.83
C ARG A 92 8.34 11.99 0.19
N PRO A 93 7.30 11.31 0.68
CA PRO A 93 5.96 11.46 0.12
C PRO A 93 5.40 12.85 0.36
N ILE A 94 4.60 13.34 -0.61
CA ILE A 94 3.75 14.51 -0.44
C ILE A 94 2.34 13.95 -0.33
N LEU A 95 1.81 13.92 0.89
CA LEU A 95 0.56 13.23 1.17
C LEU A 95 -0.67 14.02 0.73
N ASP A 96 -1.70 13.27 0.33
CA ASP A 96 -3.02 13.85 0.04
C ASP A 96 -3.86 13.92 1.33
N PHE A 97 -5.15 14.30 1.18
CA PHE A 97 -6.03 14.47 2.33
C PHE A 97 -6.44 13.15 3.01
N GLU A 98 -6.22 12.01 2.37
CA GLU A 98 -6.57 10.70 2.95
C GLU A 98 -5.53 10.19 3.92
N HIS A 99 -4.35 10.81 3.99
CA HIS A 99 -3.25 10.39 4.85
C HIS A 99 -2.71 11.55 5.67
N GLU A 100 -2.41 11.30 6.94
CA GLU A 100 -1.93 12.33 7.84
C GLU A 100 -0.45 12.21 8.18
N ALA A 101 0.17 11.06 7.91
CA ALA A 101 1.58 10.83 8.20
C ALA A 101 2.13 9.72 7.31
N SER A 102 3.45 9.68 7.16
CA SER A 102 4.14 8.61 6.44
C SER A 102 5.47 8.33 7.12
N GLY A 103 6.02 7.16 6.84
CA GLY A 103 7.34 6.79 7.32
C GLY A 103 7.87 5.56 6.61
N TRP A 104 9.17 5.36 6.75
CA TRP A 104 9.87 4.18 6.24
C TRP A 104 10.20 3.29 7.42
N PHE A 105 9.71 2.06 7.40
CA PHE A 105 9.78 1.16 8.55
C PHE A 105 10.45 -0.15 8.20
N THR A 106 11.30 -0.65 9.11
CA THR A 106 11.79 -2.01 9.00
C THR A 106 10.73 -2.98 9.52
N LEU A 107 10.87 -4.27 9.17
CA LEU A 107 9.92 -5.28 9.66
C LEU A 107 9.96 -5.45 11.17
N LYS A 108 11.06 -5.10 11.81
CA LYS A 108 11.19 -5.18 13.27
C LYS A 108 10.53 -4.00 13.98
N ASN A 109 10.27 -2.92 13.26
CA ASN A 109 9.73 -1.69 13.84
C ASN A 109 8.52 -1.18 13.07
N LEU A 110 7.61 -2.08 12.72
CA LEU A 110 6.37 -1.70 12.05
C LEU A 110 5.52 -0.83 12.96
N PRO A 111 4.86 0.19 12.40
CA PRO A 111 3.98 1.05 13.20
C PRO A 111 2.70 0.32 13.58
N SER A 112 1.97 0.87 14.53
CA SER A 112 0.74 0.26 15.05
C SER A 112 -0.32 1.34 15.26
N PRO A 113 -1.59 1.06 14.99
CA PRO A 113 -2.10 -0.18 14.40
C PRO A 113 -1.90 -0.22 12.88
N MET A 114 -1.75 -1.43 12.36
CA MET A 114 -1.68 -1.65 10.92
C MET A 114 -3.08 -1.92 10.37
N GLY A 115 -3.28 -1.66 9.08
CA GLY A 115 -4.53 -2.00 8.40
C GLY A 115 -4.80 -3.51 8.46
N PRO A 116 -6.08 -3.92 8.35
CA PRO A 116 -6.45 -5.33 8.53
C PRO A 116 -5.69 -6.29 7.62
N GLY A 117 -5.07 -7.30 8.23
CA GLY A 117 -4.35 -8.34 7.50
C GLY A 117 -2.98 -7.93 6.93
N LEU A 118 -2.68 -6.64 6.90
CA LEU A 118 -1.48 -6.15 6.24
C LEU A 118 -0.20 -6.57 6.96
N GLN A 119 -0.20 -6.55 8.29
CA GLN A 119 0.97 -6.93 9.07
C GLN A 119 1.40 -8.37 8.79
N ASP A 120 0.44 -9.29 8.73
CA ASP A 120 0.72 -10.69 8.44
C ASP A 120 1.34 -10.87 7.05
N VAL A 121 0.81 -10.16 6.06
CA VAL A 121 1.34 -10.23 4.69
C VAL A 121 2.76 -9.71 4.62
N VAL A 122 3.02 -8.55 5.21
CA VAL A 122 4.36 -7.92 5.17
C VAL A 122 5.38 -8.81 5.86
N LEU A 123 5.03 -9.41 7.00
CA LEU A 123 5.93 -10.32 7.71
C LEU A 123 6.23 -11.59 6.91
N LYS A 124 5.27 -12.08 6.13
CA LYS A 124 5.46 -13.28 5.29
C LYS A 124 6.42 -13.02 4.12
N ILE A 125 6.45 -11.81 3.58
CA ILE A 125 7.32 -11.47 2.47
C ILE A 125 8.79 -11.74 2.83
N GLU A 126 9.19 -11.38 4.04
CA GLU A 126 10.57 -11.55 4.50
C GLU A 126 10.96 -13.03 4.64
N LYS A 127 10.00 -13.88 5.00
CA LYS A 127 10.26 -15.31 5.19
C LYS A 127 10.42 -16.08 3.89
N THR A 128 9.95 -15.53 2.78
CA THR A 128 10.00 -16.20 1.48
C THR A 128 11.09 -15.66 0.56
N SER A 129 11.79 -14.64 0.98
CA SER A 129 12.85 -14.03 0.17
C SER A 129 14.24 -14.55 0.50
#